data_b4a41d0d3ff411dd227e7d477cb5463d
#
_entry.id   b4a41d0d3ff411dd227e7d477cb5463d
#
_cell.length_a   1.000
_cell.length_b   1.000
_cell.length_c   1.000
_cell.angle_alpha   90.00
_cell.angle_beta   90.00
_cell.angle_gamma   90.00
#
_symmetry.space_group_name_H-M   'P 1'
#
loop_
_entity.id
_entity.type
_entity.pdbx_description
1 polymer ?
#
loop_
_entity_poly.entity_id
_entity_poly.type
_entity_poly.pdbx_seq_one_letter_code
_entity_poly.pdbx_strand_id
1 'polypeptide(L)'
;MNRPFAKADGRFVFCGGLRWHRSAIGLYFPRTLAGELAIMSQRGIVPVDQLWLSIRREAESVLASDPMFGASVSAAILDHRDFGGALSHQIGERLGRNTADRQRYSRIASEVFQASPYLVDAASRDLQSIVANDPARPALLPPLLNFKGFIALQAWRVSNWLWRQDRIDLALLLQSLSSDSLQVSIHPSASIGTSVFLDHGTGVIVGAFAVIGDEVTFMQNVTIGRKRALPGRAPRIGRGVYLSSGATILGDISVGDYAKIGAGCVVENDVPSGCTAVGVPARLTNCPEPGIPA
;
A
#
# COMPACT_ATOMS: atom_id res chain seq x y z
N MET A 1 47.07 24.76 5.21
CA MET A 1 46.83 26.20 5.04
C MET A 1 45.33 26.39 4.92
N ASN A 2 44.75 26.84 6.01
CA ASN A 2 43.30 27.13 6.11
C ASN A 2 42.97 28.47 5.40
N ARG A 3 41.90 28.47 4.60
CA ARG A 3 41.20 29.72 4.30
C ARG A 3 39.70 29.51 4.54
N PRO A 4 39.02 30.46 5.19
CA PRO A 4 37.66 30.30 5.64
C PRO A 4 36.65 30.67 4.53
N PHE A 5 35.51 30.00 4.58
CA PHE A 5 34.33 30.34 3.80
C PHE A 5 33.74 31.68 4.25
N ALA A 6 33.63 32.61 3.31
CA ALA A 6 32.90 33.86 3.52
C ALA A 6 31.39 33.59 3.33
N LYS A 7 30.57 34.05 4.29
CA LYS A 7 29.13 34.20 4.13
C LYS A 7 28.86 35.39 3.23
N ALA A 8 28.06 35.22 2.19
CA ALA A 8 27.39 36.27 1.49
C ALA A 8 26.05 35.76 0.96
N ASP A 9 25.00 36.37 1.41
CA ASP A 9 23.69 36.54 0.80
C ASP A 9 23.05 35.37 0.07
N GLY A 10 22.34 34.54 0.79
CA GLY A 10 21.10 33.83 0.50
C GLY A 10 20.70 33.45 -0.94
N ARG A 11 21.63 33.25 -1.88
CA ARG A 11 21.31 32.76 -3.23
C ARG A 11 22.28 31.67 -3.67
N PHE A 12 21.79 30.46 -3.79
CA PHE A 12 22.51 29.41 -4.47
C PHE A 12 22.54 29.70 -5.97
N VAL A 13 23.73 30.01 -6.51
CA VAL A 13 23.95 30.11 -7.96
C VAL A 13 24.47 28.74 -8.42
N PHE A 14 23.67 28.01 -9.16
CA PHE A 14 24.13 26.85 -9.93
C PHE A 14 24.69 27.39 -11.25
N CYS A 15 26.01 27.30 -11.45
CA CYS A 15 26.65 27.44 -12.75
C CYS A 15 26.40 26.17 -13.59
N GLY A 16 25.75 26.30 -14.74
CA GLY A 16 25.57 25.20 -15.71
C GLY A 16 24.28 25.40 -16.51
N GLY A 17 24.34 26.25 -17.55
CA GLY A 17 23.21 26.49 -18.44
C GLY A 17 22.84 25.27 -19.28
N LEU A 18 21.85 24.52 -18.86
CA LEU A 18 21.05 23.64 -19.69
C LEU A 18 19.61 24.12 -19.60
N ARG A 19 19.18 24.87 -20.59
CA ARG A 19 17.76 25.17 -20.82
C ARG A 19 17.07 23.86 -21.18
N TRP A 20 16.36 23.28 -20.19
CA TRP A 20 15.39 22.24 -20.49
C TRP A 20 14.20 22.88 -21.21
N HIS A 21 14.10 22.60 -22.51
CA HIS A 21 12.88 22.88 -23.26
C HIS A 21 11.72 22.10 -22.61
N ARG A 22 10.67 22.82 -22.19
CA ARG A 22 9.38 22.29 -21.78
C ARG A 22 8.59 21.71 -22.97
N SER A 23 9.17 20.76 -23.68
CA SER A 23 8.43 20.06 -24.73
C SER A 23 8.95 18.63 -24.79
N ALA A 24 8.04 17.72 -24.54
CA ALA A 24 8.13 16.26 -24.67
C ALA A 24 8.40 15.45 -23.40
N ILE A 25 7.60 15.65 -22.33
CA ILE A 25 7.06 14.54 -21.57
C ILE A 25 5.55 14.59 -21.84
N GLY A 26 5.19 14.26 -23.06
CA GLY A 26 3.83 13.87 -23.41
C GLY A 26 3.56 12.54 -22.75
N LEU A 27 2.93 12.57 -21.59
CA LEU A 27 2.30 11.41 -20.98
C LEU A 27 1.36 10.80 -22.02
N TYR A 28 1.75 9.65 -22.51
CA TYR A 28 0.96 8.82 -23.42
C TYR A 28 -0.16 8.16 -22.62
N PHE A 29 -1.15 8.97 -22.24
CA PHE A 29 -2.44 8.49 -21.74
C PHE A 29 -3.52 8.95 -22.70
N PRO A 30 -4.39 8.06 -23.17
CA PRO A 30 -5.59 8.50 -23.89
C PRO A 30 -6.39 9.39 -22.92
N ARG A 31 -6.53 10.65 -23.25
CA ARG A 31 -7.23 11.69 -22.45
C ARG A 31 -8.68 11.34 -22.07
N THR A 32 -9.25 10.35 -22.71
CA THR A 32 -10.64 9.88 -22.46
C THR A 32 -10.77 9.01 -21.20
N LEU A 33 -9.81 8.12 -20.89
CA LEU A 33 -9.89 7.25 -19.71
C LEU A 33 -9.51 7.98 -18.41
N ALA A 34 -8.54 8.89 -18.45
CA ALA A 34 -8.19 9.72 -17.30
C ALA A 34 -9.33 10.67 -16.89
N GLY A 35 -10.14 11.14 -17.86
CA GLY A 35 -11.34 11.97 -17.62
C GLY A 35 -12.44 11.18 -16.91
N GLU A 36 -12.69 9.94 -17.30
CA GLU A 36 -13.72 9.08 -16.67
C GLU A 36 -13.32 8.69 -15.23
N LEU A 37 -12.04 8.36 -14.98
CA LEU A 37 -11.54 8.06 -13.64
C LEU A 37 -11.55 9.29 -12.71
N ALA A 38 -11.23 10.48 -13.22
CA ALA A 38 -11.31 11.74 -12.46
C ALA A 38 -12.77 12.08 -12.07
N ILE A 39 -13.73 11.78 -12.94
CA ILE A 39 -15.18 11.94 -12.67
C ILE A 39 -15.65 10.88 -11.66
N MET A 40 -15.11 9.65 -11.70
CA MET A 40 -15.41 8.59 -10.76
C MET A 40 -14.85 8.88 -9.36
N SER A 41 -13.66 9.46 -9.24
CA SER A 41 -13.05 9.89 -7.97
C SER A 41 -13.89 10.97 -7.25
N GLN A 42 -14.62 11.80 -7.96
CA GLN A 42 -15.54 12.79 -7.36
C GLN A 42 -16.89 12.20 -6.90
N ARG A 43 -17.21 10.96 -7.29
CA ARG A 43 -18.51 10.29 -7.02
C ARG A 43 -18.48 9.24 -5.91
N GLY A 44 -17.35 9.03 -5.22
CA GLY A 44 -17.20 8.02 -4.17
C GLY A 44 -16.63 6.69 -4.68
N ILE A 45 -16.62 5.67 -3.80
CA ILE A 45 -16.06 4.34 -4.10
C ILE A 45 -16.86 3.66 -5.20
N VAL A 46 -16.16 3.21 -6.24
CA VAL A 46 -16.74 2.51 -7.39
C VAL A 46 -16.95 1.03 -7.03
N PRO A 47 -18.11 0.44 -7.38
CA PRO A 47 -18.36 -0.98 -7.21
C PRO A 47 -17.32 -1.85 -7.94
N VAL A 48 -17.00 -3.02 -7.37
CA VAL A 48 -15.94 -3.91 -7.87
C VAL A 48 -16.13 -4.33 -9.33
N ASP A 49 -17.37 -4.54 -9.76
CA ASP A 49 -17.68 -4.93 -11.15
C ASP A 49 -17.34 -3.81 -12.14
N GLN A 50 -17.65 -2.56 -11.79
CA GLN A 50 -17.31 -1.40 -12.62
C GLN A 50 -15.80 -1.15 -12.65
N LEU A 51 -15.13 -1.31 -11.50
CA LEU A 51 -13.68 -1.28 -11.41
C LEU A 51 -13.04 -2.33 -12.32
N TRP A 52 -13.54 -3.55 -12.27
CA TRP A 52 -13.06 -4.66 -13.09
C TRP A 52 -13.19 -4.40 -14.59
N LEU A 53 -14.33 -3.88 -15.02
CA LEU A 53 -14.53 -3.47 -16.42
C LEU A 53 -13.52 -2.40 -16.86
N SER A 54 -13.18 -1.46 -15.98
CA SER A 54 -12.17 -0.43 -16.28
C SER A 54 -10.77 -1.02 -16.39
N ILE A 55 -10.39 -1.93 -15.48
CA ILE A 55 -9.11 -2.65 -15.53
C ILE A 55 -8.98 -3.46 -16.84
N ARG A 56 -10.04 -4.15 -17.25
CA ARG A 56 -10.03 -4.90 -18.51
C ARG A 56 -9.82 -4.02 -19.74
N ARG A 57 -10.50 -2.86 -19.80
CA ARG A 57 -10.30 -1.89 -20.90
C ARG A 57 -8.86 -1.37 -20.95
N GLU A 58 -8.26 -1.07 -19.80
CA GLU A 58 -6.83 -0.70 -19.73
C GLU A 58 -5.94 -1.84 -20.26
N ALA A 59 -6.22 -3.08 -19.86
CA ALA A 59 -5.49 -4.28 -20.30
C ALA A 59 -5.61 -4.50 -21.82
N GLU A 60 -6.79 -4.35 -22.39
CA GLU A 60 -7.05 -4.45 -23.83
C GLU A 60 -6.29 -3.35 -24.61
N SER A 61 -6.24 -2.12 -24.06
CA SER A 61 -5.47 -1.04 -24.65
C SER A 61 -3.96 -1.33 -24.67
N VAL A 62 -3.43 -1.90 -23.57
CA VAL A 62 -2.01 -2.31 -23.50
C VAL A 62 -1.71 -3.42 -24.49
N LEU A 63 -2.58 -4.44 -24.58
CA LEU A 63 -2.42 -5.55 -25.55
C LEU A 63 -2.36 -5.03 -27.00
N ALA A 64 -3.18 -4.03 -27.32
CA ALA A 64 -3.19 -3.42 -28.66
C ALA A 64 -1.96 -2.57 -28.96
N SER A 65 -1.40 -1.88 -27.96
CA SER A 65 -0.29 -0.93 -28.12
C SER A 65 1.10 -1.56 -27.97
N ASP A 66 1.24 -2.59 -27.13
CA ASP A 66 2.50 -3.31 -26.87
C ASP A 66 2.24 -4.82 -26.83
N PRO A 67 2.32 -5.53 -27.98
CA PRO A 67 2.07 -6.97 -28.05
C PRO A 67 3.06 -7.81 -27.22
N MET A 68 4.28 -7.36 -26.96
CA MET A 68 5.25 -8.10 -26.14
C MET A 68 4.84 -8.11 -24.68
N PHE A 69 4.43 -6.95 -24.16
CA PHE A 69 3.89 -6.85 -22.80
C PHE A 69 2.46 -7.38 -22.72
N GLY A 70 1.71 -7.28 -23.80
CA GLY A 70 0.31 -7.70 -23.91
C GLY A 70 0.08 -9.17 -23.53
N ALA A 71 0.99 -10.07 -23.89
CA ALA A 71 0.87 -11.48 -23.51
C ALA A 71 0.86 -11.69 -21.99
N SER A 72 1.72 -10.95 -21.25
CA SER A 72 1.75 -10.98 -19.79
C SER A 72 0.48 -10.36 -19.18
N VAL A 73 -0.01 -9.28 -19.77
CA VAL A 73 -1.25 -8.60 -19.33
C VAL A 73 -2.46 -9.48 -19.60
N SER A 74 -2.50 -10.21 -20.74
CA SER A 74 -3.57 -11.16 -21.02
C SER A 74 -3.65 -12.23 -19.93
N ALA A 75 -2.54 -12.91 -19.65
CA ALA A 75 -2.47 -13.94 -18.62
C ALA A 75 -2.83 -13.40 -17.22
N ALA A 76 -2.45 -12.17 -16.92
CA ALA A 76 -2.69 -11.55 -15.61
C ALA A 76 -4.12 -11.04 -15.42
N ILE A 77 -4.80 -10.62 -16.48
CA ILE A 77 -6.08 -9.90 -16.42
C ILE A 77 -7.14 -10.54 -17.33
N LEU A 78 -6.88 -10.61 -18.66
CA LEU A 78 -7.93 -10.93 -19.63
C LEU A 78 -8.39 -12.38 -19.56
N ASP A 79 -7.53 -13.30 -19.15
CA ASP A 79 -7.84 -14.73 -18.97
C ASP A 79 -8.65 -15.01 -17.69
N HIS A 80 -8.93 -13.98 -16.88
CA HIS A 80 -9.72 -14.09 -15.66
C HIS A 80 -11.14 -13.54 -15.84
N ARG A 81 -12.09 -14.21 -15.19
CA ARG A 81 -13.51 -13.84 -15.25
C ARG A 81 -13.82 -12.56 -14.47
N ASP A 82 -13.18 -12.39 -13.33
CA ASP A 82 -13.46 -11.34 -12.35
C ASP A 82 -12.19 -10.87 -11.64
N PHE A 83 -12.33 -9.80 -10.85
CA PHE A 83 -11.24 -9.18 -10.11
C PHE A 83 -10.60 -10.14 -9.09
N GLY A 84 -11.42 -10.98 -8.42
CA GLY A 84 -10.93 -11.96 -7.46
C GLY A 84 -10.04 -13.03 -8.10
N GLY A 85 -10.38 -13.46 -9.30
CA GLY A 85 -9.57 -14.39 -10.11
C GLY A 85 -8.21 -13.78 -10.48
N ALA A 86 -8.20 -12.55 -10.97
CA ALA A 86 -6.97 -11.83 -11.31
C ALA A 86 -6.08 -11.59 -10.07
N LEU A 87 -6.67 -11.20 -8.92
CA LEU A 87 -5.95 -11.07 -7.65
C LEU A 87 -5.33 -12.40 -7.21
N SER A 88 -6.09 -13.49 -7.31
CA SER A 88 -5.62 -14.83 -6.96
C SER A 88 -4.41 -15.24 -7.80
N HIS A 89 -4.47 -14.97 -9.10
CA HIS A 89 -3.36 -15.19 -10.01
C HIS A 89 -2.14 -14.36 -9.61
N GLN A 90 -2.30 -13.05 -9.36
CA GLN A 90 -1.20 -12.18 -8.95
C GLN A 90 -0.55 -12.63 -7.65
N ILE A 91 -1.32 -13.05 -6.65
CA ILE A 91 -0.78 -13.60 -5.40
C ILE A 91 0.03 -14.86 -5.68
N GLY A 92 -0.49 -15.77 -6.49
CA GLY A 92 0.21 -16.99 -6.88
C GLY A 92 1.54 -16.71 -7.59
N GLU A 93 1.53 -15.83 -8.60
CA GLU A 93 2.71 -15.44 -9.37
C GLU A 93 3.80 -14.80 -8.49
N ARG A 94 3.43 -14.00 -7.50
CA ARG A 94 4.39 -13.28 -6.64
C ARG A 94 4.94 -14.14 -5.50
N LEU A 95 4.16 -15.08 -4.97
CA LEU A 95 4.57 -15.92 -3.85
C LEU A 95 5.17 -17.27 -4.28
N GLY A 96 4.81 -17.77 -5.46
CA GLY A 96 5.26 -19.07 -5.95
C GLY A 96 6.66 -19.02 -6.57
N ARG A 97 7.54 -19.93 -6.14
CA ARG A 97 8.92 -20.06 -6.66
C ARG A 97 9.00 -20.88 -7.96
N ASN A 98 8.00 -21.70 -8.21
CA ASN A 98 7.86 -22.55 -9.40
C ASN A 98 6.40 -22.64 -9.82
N THR A 99 6.12 -23.22 -10.98
CA THR A 99 4.76 -23.31 -11.54
C THR A 99 3.77 -24.02 -10.60
N ALA A 100 4.18 -25.10 -9.95
CA ALA A 100 3.31 -25.84 -9.03
C ALA A 100 2.94 -24.99 -7.79
N ASP A 101 3.89 -24.24 -7.24
CA ASP A 101 3.66 -23.35 -6.12
C ASP A 101 2.75 -22.17 -6.52
N ARG A 102 2.99 -21.56 -7.70
CA ARG A 102 2.14 -20.49 -8.24
C ARG A 102 0.69 -20.93 -8.34
N GLN A 103 0.45 -22.09 -8.94
CA GLN A 103 -0.88 -22.67 -9.06
C GLN A 103 -1.51 -22.97 -7.70
N ARG A 104 -0.71 -23.50 -6.74
CA ARG A 104 -1.18 -23.79 -5.38
C ARG A 104 -1.63 -22.55 -4.65
N TYR A 105 -0.79 -21.49 -4.62
CA TYR A 105 -1.11 -20.26 -3.89
C TYR A 105 -2.22 -19.47 -4.58
N SER A 106 -2.29 -19.47 -5.90
CA SER A 106 -3.43 -18.93 -6.64
C SER A 106 -4.74 -19.63 -6.27
N ARG A 107 -4.75 -20.96 -6.18
CA ARG A 107 -5.93 -21.74 -5.79
C ARG A 107 -6.35 -21.40 -4.35
N ILE A 108 -5.40 -21.35 -3.40
CA ILE A 108 -5.69 -21.00 -2.01
C ILE A 108 -6.32 -19.62 -1.94
N ALA A 109 -5.78 -18.61 -2.64
CA ALA A 109 -6.33 -17.27 -2.68
C ALA A 109 -7.75 -17.26 -3.28
N SER A 110 -7.96 -17.99 -4.38
CA SER A 110 -9.27 -18.10 -5.03
C SER A 110 -10.32 -18.73 -4.11
N GLU A 111 -9.98 -19.81 -3.39
CA GLU A 111 -10.88 -20.44 -2.41
C GLU A 111 -11.29 -19.45 -1.31
N VAL A 112 -10.34 -18.64 -0.81
CA VAL A 112 -10.59 -17.63 0.22
C VAL A 112 -11.48 -16.50 -0.32
N PHE A 113 -11.21 -15.97 -1.50
CA PHE A 113 -12.01 -14.89 -2.09
C PHE A 113 -13.42 -15.35 -2.44
N GLN A 114 -13.62 -16.62 -2.87
CA GLN A 114 -14.94 -17.20 -3.07
C GLN A 114 -15.70 -17.39 -1.75
N ALA A 115 -15.01 -17.84 -0.69
CA ALA A 115 -15.61 -18.00 0.64
C ALA A 115 -15.92 -16.65 1.32
N SER A 116 -15.24 -15.59 0.92
CA SER A 116 -15.34 -14.28 1.57
C SER A 116 -15.25 -13.13 0.56
N PRO A 117 -16.32 -12.86 -0.23
CA PRO A 117 -16.34 -11.83 -1.26
C PRO A 117 -16.01 -10.43 -0.74
N TYR A 118 -16.28 -10.12 0.53
CA TYR A 118 -15.92 -8.83 1.15
C TYR A 118 -14.41 -8.53 1.10
N LEU A 119 -13.55 -9.55 0.99
CA LEU A 119 -12.11 -9.35 0.81
C LEU A 119 -11.77 -8.81 -0.58
N VAL A 120 -12.55 -9.18 -1.58
CA VAL A 120 -12.44 -8.64 -2.94
C VAL A 120 -12.89 -7.17 -2.96
N ASP A 121 -13.97 -6.84 -2.24
CA ASP A 121 -14.40 -5.44 -2.06
C ASP A 121 -13.34 -4.61 -1.33
N ALA A 122 -12.72 -5.16 -0.27
CA ALA A 122 -11.65 -4.50 0.45
C ALA A 122 -10.43 -4.24 -0.46
N ALA A 123 -10.04 -5.22 -1.28
CA ALA A 123 -8.96 -5.08 -2.26
C ALA A 123 -9.29 -4.01 -3.33
N SER A 124 -10.53 -3.95 -3.78
CA SER A 124 -11.01 -2.90 -4.69
C SER A 124 -10.87 -1.50 -4.08
N ARG A 125 -11.23 -1.34 -2.81
CA ARG A 125 -11.05 -0.07 -2.07
C ARG A 125 -9.58 0.30 -1.90
N ASP A 126 -8.73 -0.67 -1.58
CA ASP A 126 -7.29 -0.46 -1.48
C ASP A 126 -6.71 0.02 -2.82
N LEU A 127 -7.10 -0.60 -3.94
CA LEU A 127 -6.65 -0.20 -5.27
C LEU A 127 -7.11 1.22 -5.65
N GLN A 128 -8.37 1.55 -5.36
CA GLN A 128 -8.90 2.90 -5.58
C GLN A 128 -8.20 3.95 -4.71
N SER A 129 -7.87 3.61 -3.47
CA SER A 129 -7.09 4.47 -2.58
C SER A 129 -5.70 4.79 -3.12
N ILE A 130 -5.02 3.81 -3.73
CA ILE A 130 -3.73 4.03 -4.40
C ILE A 130 -3.88 5.06 -5.52
N VAL A 131 -4.84 4.85 -6.43
CA VAL A 131 -5.07 5.76 -7.56
C VAL A 131 -5.41 7.19 -7.11
N ALA A 132 -6.12 7.31 -5.99
CA ALA A 132 -6.52 8.61 -5.44
C ALA A 132 -5.36 9.34 -4.73
N ASN A 133 -4.47 8.61 -4.05
CA ASN A 133 -3.49 9.18 -3.13
C ASN A 133 -2.05 9.16 -3.65
N ASP A 134 -1.72 8.33 -4.65
CA ASP A 134 -0.38 8.29 -5.25
C ASP A 134 -0.13 9.58 -6.05
N PRO A 135 0.94 10.34 -5.71
CA PRO A 135 1.29 11.56 -6.46
C PRO A 135 1.53 11.32 -7.96
N ALA A 136 1.95 10.12 -8.35
CA ALA A 136 2.14 9.74 -9.75
C ALA A 136 0.82 9.53 -10.49
N ARG A 137 -0.32 9.45 -9.76
CA ARG A 137 -1.67 9.25 -10.29
C ARG A 137 -1.74 8.12 -11.34
N PRO A 138 -1.37 6.90 -10.96
CA PRO A 138 -1.39 5.78 -11.90
C PRO A 138 -2.83 5.48 -12.35
N ALA A 139 -2.96 4.81 -13.50
CA ALA A 139 -4.19 4.11 -13.86
C ALA A 139 -4.39 2.89 -12.93
N LEU A 140 -5.46 2.12 -13.08
CA LEU A 140 -5.78 0.98 -12.22
C LEU A 140 -4.85 -0.22 -12.45
N LEU A 141 -4.45 -0.44 -13.70
CA LEU A 141 -3.67 -1.61 -14.10
C LEU A 141 -2.24 -1.62 -13.51
N PRO A 142 -1.44 -0.52 -13.54
CA PRO A 142 -0.09 -0.53 -12.99
C PRO A 142 0.01 -0.91 -11.52
N PRO A 143 -0.81 -0.39 -10.58
CA PRO A 143 -0.77 -0.85 -9.20
C PRO A 143 -1.14 -2.33 -9.03
N LEU A 144 -2.13 -2.81 -9.78
CA LEU A 144 -2.55 -4.21 -9.75
C LEU A 144 -1.45 -5.16 -10.22
N LEU A 145 -0.68 -4.79 -11.24
CA LEU A 145 0.37 -5.64 -11.80
C LEU A 145 1.72 -5.48 -11.10
N ASN A 146 2.07 -4.26 -10.65
CA ASN A 146 3.46 -3.92 -10.34
C ASN A 146 3.70 -3.46 -8.90
N PHE A 147 2.67 -2.99 -8.17
CA PHE A 147 2.89 -2.48 -6.81
C PHE A 147 2.90 -3.63 -5.81
N LYS A 148 4.11 -4.01 -5.40
CA LYS A 148 4.29 -5.13 -4.47
C LYS A 148 3.60 -4.92 -3.12
N GLY A 149 3.47 -3.67 -2.64
CA GLY A 149 2.75 -3.34 -1.42
C GLY A 149 1.27 -3.69 -1.52
N PHE A 150 0.64 -3.41 -2.67
CA PHE A 150 -0.74 -3.81 -2.93
C PHE A 150 -0.91 -5.34 -2.87
N ILE A 151 -0.07 -6.07 -3.60
CA ILE A 151 -0.16 -7.55 -3.62
C ILE A 151 0.12 -8.14 -2.24
N ALA A 152 1.10 -7.61 -1.50
CA ALA A 152 1.42 -8.06 -0.16
C ALA A 152 0.25 -7.86 0.82
N LEU A 153 -0.46 -6.74 0.70
CA LEU A 153 -1.66 -6.49 1.51
C LEU A 153 -2.77 -7.49 1.18
N GLN A 154 -2.97 -7.83 -0.10
CA GLN A 154 -3.98 -8.83 -0.48
C GLN A 154 -3.57 -10.26 -0.06
N ALA A 155 -2.29 -10.61 -0.16
CA ALA A 155 -1.76 -11.87 0.38
C ALA A 155 -1.95 -11.95 1.90
N TRP A 156 -1.76 -10.84 2.63
CA TRP A 156 -2.07 -10.78 4.05
C TRP A 156 -3.57 -10.96 4.32
N ARG A 157 -4.49 -10.39 3.53
CA ARG A 157 -5.95 -10.61 3.72
C ARG A 157 -6.30 -12.10 3.61
N VAL A 158 -5.71 -12.80 2.65
CA VAL A 158 -5.85 -14.28 2.53
C VAL A 158 -5.28 -14.98 3.76
N SER A 159 -4.07 -14.61 4.20
CA SER A 159 -3.41 -15.16 5.37
C SER A 159 -4.21 -14.90 6.66
N ASN A 160 -4.74 -13.69 6.85
CA ASN A 160 -5.59 -13.32 7.99
C ASN A 160 -6.89 -14.14 8.02
N TRP A 161 -7.53 -14.35 6.88
CA TRP A 161 -8.72 -15.20 6.80
C TRP A 161 -8.40 -16.64 7.22
N LEU A 162 -7.31 -17.22 6.69
CA LEU A 162 -6.85 -18.57 7.06
C LEU A 162 -6.55 -18.67 8.55
N TRP A 163 -5.91 -17.67 9.14
CA TRP A 163 -5.66 -17.57 10.57
C TRP A 163 -6.95 -17.64 11.38
N ARG A 164 -7.98 -16.92 10.96
CA ARG A 164 -9.30 -16.91 11.60
C ARG A 164 -10.08 -18.22 11.41
N GLN A 165 -9.70 -19.06 10.44
CA GLN A 165 -10.23 -20.41 10.22
C GLN A 165 -9.37 -21.48 10.90
N ASP A 166 -8.50 -21.11 11.85
CA ASP A 166 -7.58 -22.00 12.57
C ASP A 166 -6.59 -22.76 11.67
N ARG A 167 -6.38 -22.28 10.42
CA ARG A 167 -5.36 -22.79 9.48
C ARG A 167 -4.04 -22.07 9.69
N ILE A 168 -3.52 -22.15 10.91
CA ILE A 168 -2.40 -21.32 11.42
C ILE A 168 -1.12 -21.49 10.60
N ASP A 169 -0.70 -22.75 10.37
CA ASP A 169 0.56 -23.01 9.65
C ASP A 169 0.55 -22.49 8.22
N LEU A 170 -0.59 -22.61 7.53
CA LEU A 170 -0.75 -22.10 6.18
C LEU A 170 -0.76 -20.56 6.15
N ALA A 171 -1.39 -19.94 7.16
CA ALA A 171 -1.37 -18.50 7.31
C ALA A 171 0.06 -17.96 7.53
N LEU A 172 0.83 -18.59 8.41
CA LEU A 172 2.23 -18.24 8.66
C LEU A 172 3.13 -18.51 7.45
N LEU A 173 2.87 -19.58 6.69
CA LEU A 173 3.56 -19.85 5.45
C LEU A 173 3.38 -18.69 4.45
N LEU A 174 2.14 -18.20 4.25
CA LEU A 174 1.90 -17.09 3.33
C LEU A 174 2.57 -15.79 3.82
N GLN A 175 2.61 -15.54 5.13
CA GLN A 175 3.37 -14.43 5.70
C GLN A 175 4.86 -14.54 5.37
N SER A 176 5.46 -15.73 5.58
CA SER A 176 6.88 -15.98 5.28
C SER A 176 7.19 -15.77 3.81
N LEU A 177 6.35 -16.29 2.90
CA LEU A 177 6.51 -16.11 1.46
C LEU A 177 6.40 -14.65 1.04
N SER A 178 5.46 -13.89 1.63
CA SER A 178 5.34 -12.45 1.39
C SER A 178 6.58 -11.69 1.87
N SER A 179 7.11 -12.06 3.04
CA SER A 179 8.36 -11.48 3.55
C SER A 179 9.53 -11.75 2.60
N ASP A 180 9.68 -12.98 2.11
CA ASP A 180 10.76 -13.37 1.22
C ASP A 180 10.66 -12.71 -0.17
N SER A 181 9.47 -12.77 -0.78
CA SER A 181 9.30 -12.38 -2.18
C SER A 181 8.99 -10.89 -2.36
N LEU A 182 8.23 -10.30 -1.43
CA LEU A 182 7.74 -8.92 -1.51
C LEU A 182 8.40 -7.98 -0.50
N GLN A 183 9.18 -8.54 0.45
CA GLN A 183 9.82 -7.78 1.54
C GLN A 183 8.80 -7.04 2.42
N VAL A 184 7.62 -7.63 2.59
CA VAL A 184 6.54 -7.14 3.44
C VAL A 184 6.12 -8.25 4.39
N SER A 185 6.25 -8.01 5.68
CA SER A 185 5.90 -8.98 6.72
C SER A 185 4.75 -8.45 7.57
N ILE A 186 3.55 -8.93 7.35
CA ILE A 186 2.37 -8.60 8.13
C ILE A 186 1.89 -9.87 8.82
N HIS A 187 1.88 -9.87 10.16
CA HIS A 187 1.46 -11.05 10.92
C HIS A 187 -0.04 -11.33 10.67
N PRO A 188 -0.44 -12.60 10.43
CA PRO A 188 -1.82 -12.95 10.11
C PRO A 188 -2.83 -12.60 11.20
N SER A 189 -2.41 -12.50 12.47
CA SER A 189 -3.30 -12.05 13.57
C SER A 189 -3.48 -10.52 13.65
N ALA A 190 -2.79 -9.73 12.83
CA ALA A 190 -3.04 -8.30 12.76
C ALA A 190 -4.43 -8.03 12.18
N SER A 191 -5.02 -6.87 12.52
CA SER A 191 -6.27 -6.40 11.94
C SER A 191 -5.99 -5.14 11.13
N ILE A 192 -6.36 -5.12 9.86
CA ILE A 192 -6.16 -3.97 8.97
C ILE A 192 -7.48 -3.65 8.28
N GLY A 193 -7.83 -2.38 8.27
CA GLY A 193 -9.02 -1.85 7.60
C GLY A 193 -8.96 -1.90 6.07
N THR A 194 -9.67 -0.99 5.44
CA THR A 194 -9.77 -0.87 3.98
C THR A 194 -9.25 0.48 3.50
N SER A 195 -9.10 0.64 2.17
CA SER A 195 -8.52 1.85 1.58
C SER A 195 -7.08 2.11 2.06
N VAL A 196 -6.34 1.06 2.39
CA VAL A 196 -4.97 1.14 2.91
C VAL A 196 -3.98 1.14 1.74
N PHE A 197 -3.00 2.03 1.82
CA PHE A 197 -1.95 2.17 0.82
C PHE A 197 -0.57 1.84 1.39
N LEU A 198 0.05 0.77 0.92
CA LEU A 198 1.46 0.45 1.19
C LEU A 198 2.30 0.98 0.03
N ASP A 199 2.76 2.23 0.16
CA ASP A 199 3.60 2.87 -0.85
C ASP A 199 5.02 2.31 -0.80
N HIS A 200 5.52 1.87 -1.97
CA HIS A 200 6.75 1.08 -2.14
C HIS A 200 6.77 -0.26 -1.37
N GLY A 201 6.26 -0.35 -0.17
CA GLY A 201 6.08 -1.54 0.65
C GLY A 201 7.36 -2.18 1.20
N THR A 202 8.55 -1.92 0.63
CA THR A 202 9.82 -2.55 1.05
C THR A 202 10.07 -2.36 2.54
N GLY A 203 10.34 -3.45 3.27
CA GLY A 203 10.71 -3.41 4.68
C GLY A 203 9.55 -3.07 5.64
N VAL A 204 8.30 -3.08 5.18
CA VAL A 204 7.15 -2.90 6.07
C VAL A 204 6.98 -4.13 6.95
N ILE A 205 6.91 -3.91 8.26
CA ILE A 205 6.68 -4.94 9.27
C ILE A 205 5.48 -4.54 10.13
N VAL A 206 4.46 -5.41 10.17
CA VAL A 206 3.32 -5.28 11.09
C VAL A 206 3.26 -6.51 11.98
N GLY A 207 3.50 -6.31 13.26
CA GLY A 207 3.56 -7.38 14.26
C GLY A 207 2.19 -7.93 14.64
N ALA A 208 2.21 -9.05 15.37
CA ALA A 208 1.02 -9.74 15.83
C ALA A 208 0.12 -8.83 16.67
N PHE A 209 -1.20 -8.94 16.44
CA PHE A 209 -2.27 -8.22 17.13
C PHE A 209 -2.30 -6.69 16.94
N ALA A 210 -1.46 -6.14 16.09
CA ALA A 210 -1.57 -4.73 15.70
C ALA A 210 -2.94 -4.46 15.06
N VAL A 211 -3.50 -3.28 15.36
CA VAL A 211 -4.78 -2.84 14.80
C VAL A 211 -4.53 -1.60 13.96
N ILE A 212 -4.88 -1.67 12.69
CA ILE A 212 -4.71 -0.59 11.72
C ILE A 212 -6.09 -0.19 11.20
N GLY A 213 -6.42 1.07 11.26
CA GLY A 213 -7.68 1.62 10.75
C GLY A 213 -7.75 1.68 9.23
N ASP A 214 -8.85 2.27 8.75
CA ASP A 214 -9.05 2.54 7.33
C ASP A 214 -8.17 3.71 6.85
N GLU A 215 -7.94 3.78 5.54
CA GLU A 215 -7.28 4.93 4.88
C GLU A 215 -5.84 5.20 5.35
N VAL A 216 -5.20 4.24 6.00
CA VAL A 216 -3.82 4.40 6.47
C VAL A 216 -2.84 4.28 5.31
N THR A 217 -1.88 5.21 5.25
CA THR A 217 -0.78 5.16 4.27
C THR A 217 0.51 4.75 4.98
N PHE A 218 1.19 3.75 4.43
CA PHE A 218 2.50 3.30 4.84
C PHE A 218 3.54 3.64 3.78
N MET A 219 4.60 4.30 4.17
CA MET A 219 5.80 4.36 3.35
C MET A 219 6.72 3.15 3.65
N GLN A 220 7.78 2.98 2.87
CA GLN A 220 8.75 1.90 3.06
C GLN A 220 9.41 1.93 4.45
N ASN A 221 9.84 0.73 4.91
CA ASN A 221 10.56 0.52 6.18
C ASN A 221 9.77 0.92 7.45
N VAL A 222 8.44 1.02 7.36
CA VAL A 222 7.61 1.25 8.54
C VAL A 222 7.56 -0.02 9.39
N THR A 223 7.75 0.12 10.70
CA THR A 223 7.64 -0.98 11.66
C THR A 223 6.58 -0.68 12.71
N ILE A 224 5.62 -1.58 12.87
CA ILE A 224 4.62 -1.55 13.93
C ILE A 224 4.76 -2.82 14.75
N GLY A 225 5.10 -2.71 16.04
CA GLY A 225 5.40 -3.88 16.86
C GLY A 225 5.17 -3.70 18.34
N ARG A 226 5.25 -4.82 19.06
CA ARG A 226 5.17 -4.81 20.51
C ARG A 226 6.53 -4.52 21.14
N LYS A 227 6.56 -3.73 22.21
CA LYS A 227 7.79 -3.49 22.98
C LYS A 227 8.16 -4.68 23.88
N ARG A 228 7.15 -5.45 24.31
CA ARG A 228 7.31 -6.69 25.10
C ARG A 228 6.39 -7.76 24.55
N ALA A 229 6.79 -9.03 24.69
CA ALA A 229 6.02 -10.17 24.20
C ALA A 229 4.79 -10.48 25.11
N LEU A 230 3.99 -9.46 25.41
CA LEU A 230 2.74 -9.63 26.17
C LEU A 230 1.58 -9.86 25.21
N PRO A 231 0.79 -10.93 25.34
CA PRO A 231 -0.39 -11.15 24.53
C PRO A 231 -1.38 -9.98 24.62
N GLY A 232 -1.96 -9.61 23.48
CA GLY A 232 -3.02 -8.60 23.42
C GLY A 232 -2.59 -7.13 23.53
N ARG A 233 -1.30 -6.86 23.74
CA ARG A 233 -0.80 -5.48 23.82
C ARG A 233 0.03 -5.14 22.60
N ALA A 234 -0.57 -4.47 21.63
CA ALA A 234 0.04 -4.07 20.37
C ALA A 234 -0.46 -2.67 19.97
N PRO A 235 0.30 -1.94 19.12
CA PRO A 235 -0.11 -0.62 18.69
C PRO A 235 -1.47 -0.62 18.00
N ARG A 236 -2.22 0.47 18.20
CA ARG A 236 -3.46 0.79 17.49
C ARG A 236 -3.24 2.04 16.67
N ILE A 237 -3.44 1.94 15.37
CA ILE A 237 -3.30 3.03 14.43
C ILE A 237 -4.69 3.42 13.96
N GLY A 238 -5.06 4.66 14.15
CA GLY A 238 -6.35 5.23 13.77
C GLY A 238 -6.54 5.36 12.26
N ARG A 239 -7.70 5.87 11.87
CA ARG A 239 -8.07 6.12 10.48
C ARG A 239 -7.21 7.23 9.87
N GLY A 240 -6.87 7.11 8.59
CA GLY A 240 -6.21 8.16 7.82
C GLY A 240 -4.81 8.55 8.30
N VAL A 241 -4.19 7.72 9.17
CA VAL A 241 -2.84 7.98 9.66
C VAL A 241 -1.83 7.84 8.52
N TYR A 242 -0.89 8.79 8.46
CA TYR A 242 0.23 8.75 7.51
C TYR A 242 1.52 8.34 8.22
N LEU A 243 2.08 7.21 7.83
CA LEU A 243 3.31 6.65 8.39
C LEU A 243 4.45 6.85 7.40
N SER A 244 5.30 7.86 7.65
CA SER A 244 6.42 8.18 6.76
C SER A 244 7.53 7.13 6.81
N SER A 245 8.43 7.18 5.83
CA SER A 245 9.53 6.21 5.63
C SER A 245 10.34 5.96 6.89
N GLY A 246 10.48 4.68 7.26
CA GLY A 246 11.27 4.26 8.42
C GLY A 246 10.64 4.59 9.77
N ALA A 247 9.38 5.04 9.83
CA ALA A 247 8.69 5.26 11.09
C ALA A 247 8.55 3.95 11.87
N THR A 248 8.81 4.01 13.19
CA THR A 248 8.77 2.85 14.08
C THR A 248 7.83 3.13 15.24
N ILE A 249 6.77 2.32 15.37
CA ILE A 249 5.73 2.45 16.40
C ILE A 249 5.79 1.23 17.31
N LEU A 250 6.10 1.42 18.59
CA LEU A 250 6.37 0.32 19.52
C LEU A 250 5.56 0.43 20.81
N GLY A 251 4.94 -0.68 21.20
CA GLY A 251 4.30 -0.82 22.50
C GLY A 251 2.79 -0.89 22.44
N ASP A 252 2.16 -0.83 23.61
CA ASP A 252 0.71 -0.74 23.77
C ASP A 252 0.31 0.72 23.73
N ILE A 253 0.32 1.30 22.54
CA ILE A 253 0.06 2.72 22.29
C ILE A 253 -0.99 2.93 21.21
N SER A 254 -1.60 4.09 21.22
CA SER A 254 -2.57 4.52 20.22
C SER A 254 -2.05 5.72 19.44
N VAL A 255 -2.12 5.62 18.11
CA VAL A 255 -1.93 6.75 17.19
C VAL A 255 -3.32 7.15 16.72
N GLY A 256 -3.76 8.35 17.07
CA GLY A 256 -5.10 8.84 16.79
C GLY A 256 -5.34 9.11 15.29
N ASP A 257 -6.61 9.27 14.93
CA ASP A 257 -7.02 9.48 13.55
C ASP A 257 -6.32 10.66 12.89
N TYR A 258 -5.97 10.53 11.62
CA TYR A 258 -5.32 11.55 10.79
C TYR A 258 -4.00 12.09 11.34
N ALA A 259 -3.40 11.43 12.33
CA ALA A 259 -2.06 11.76 12.80
C ALA A 259 -1.01 11.47 11.72
N LYS A 260 0.11 12.18 11.80
CA LYS A 260 1.24 12.00 10.87
C LYS A 260 2.48 11.62 11.64
N ILE A 261 3.11 10.54 11.26
CA ILE A 261 4.37 10.08 11.86
C ILE A 261 5.50 10.39 10.88
N GLY A 262 6.40 11.26 11.30
CA GLY A 262 7.52 11.73 10.47
C GLY A 262 8.52 10.62 10.14
N ALA A 263 9.32 10.84 9.09
CA ALA A 263 10.32 9.88 8.64
C ALA A 263 11.36 9.56 9.73
N GLY A 264 11.66 8.28 9.92
CA GLY A 264 12.60 7.78 10.92
C GLY A 264 12.18 8.04 12.39
N CYS A 265 10.95 8.47 12.63
CA CYS A 265 10.44 8.73 13.98
C CYS A 265 10.25 7.43 14.76
N VAL A 266 10.60 7.44 16.05
CA VAL A 266 10.34 6.32 16.97
C VAL A 266 9.30 6.74 18.01
N VAL A 267 8.10 6.15 17.89
CA VAL A 267 6.93 6.45 18.71
C VAL A 267 6.75 5.35 19.75
N GLU A 268 6.80 5.74 21.01
CA GLU A 268 6.64 4.83 22.16
C GLU A 268 5.55 5.32 23.15
N ASN A 269 4.87 6.42 22.83
CA ASN A 269 3.78 7.00 23.59
C ASN A 269 2.62 7.34 22.65
N ASP A 270 1.44 7.53 23.21
CA ASP A 270 0.25 7.88 22.45
C ASP A 270 0.44 9.17 21.65
N VAL A 271 -0.11 9.17 20.44
CA VAL A 271 -0.17 10.35 19.56
C VAL A 271 -1.63 10.74 19.40
N PRO A 272 -2.04 11.93 19.81
CA PRO A 272 -3.42 12.39 19.63
C PRO A 272 -3.79 12.54 18.15
N SER A 273 -5.10 12.51 17.86
CA SER A 273 -5.63 12.71 16.50
C SER A 273 -5.16 14.03 15.90
N GLY A 274 -4.81 14.02 14.62
CA GLY A 274 -4.36 15.17 13.86
C GLY A 274 -2.96 15.70 14.20
N CYS A 275 -2.34 15.20 15.27
CA CYS A 275 -0.97 15.60 15.64
C CYS A 275 0.07 15.03 14.69
N THR A 276 1.21 15.72 14.61
CA THR A 276 2.41 15.20 13.94
C THR A 276 3.43 14.79 15.00
N ALA A 277 3.95 13.56 14.92
CA ALA A 277 5.05 13.06 15.74
C ALA A 277 6.36 13.03 14.94
N VAL A 278 7.45 13.59 15.49
CA VAL A 278 8.75 13.66 14.80
C VAL A 278 9.90 13.37 15.76
N GLY A 279 10.98 12.79 15.24
CA GLY A 279 12.25 12.59 15.96
C GLY A 279 12.35 11.29 16.74
N VAL A 280 13.50 11.12 17.44
CA VAL A 280 13.85 9.96 18.26
C VAL A 280 14.40 10.47 19.60
N PRO A 281 13.66 10.29 20.71
CA PRO A 281 12.27 9.84 20.79
C PRO A 281 11.29 10.83 20.15
N ALA A 282 10.08 10.36 19.84
CA ALA A 282 9.04 11.17 19.22
C ALA A 282 8.65 12.39 20.06
N ARG A 283 8.48 13.53 19.39
CA ARG A 283 7.91 14.76 19.96
C ARG A 283 6.71 15.17 19.13
N LEU A 284 5.65 15.63 19.79
CA LEU A 284 4.44 16.09 19.12
C LEU A 284 4.60 17.51 18.62
N THR A 285 4.11 17.76 17.40
CA THR A 285 4.05 19.07 16.75
C THR A 285 2.73 19.19 15.98
N ASN A 286 2.34 20.41 15.63
CA ASN A 286 1.14 20.66 14.81
C ASN A 286 -0.12 19.95 15.32
N CYS A 287 -0.29 19.86 16.63
CA CYS A 287 -1.51 19.33 17.19
C CYS A 287 -2.66 20.33 16.98
N PRO A 288 -3.87 19.86 16.61
CA PRO A 288 -5.05 20.70 16.59
C PRO A 288 -5.31 21.31 17.96
N GLU A 289 -5.89 22.51 17.99
CA GLU A 289 -6.35 23.08 19.26
C GLU A 289 -7.48 22.21 19.85
N PRO A 290 -7.53 22.06 21.18
CA PRO A 290 -8.59 21.29 21.82
C PRO A 290 -9.98 21.83 21.43
N GLY A 291 -10.80 20.97 20.83
CA GLY A 291 -12.18 21.30 20.42
C GLY A 291 -12.39 21.59 18.94
N ILE A 292 -11.36 21.58 18.11
CA ILE A 292 -11.50 21.65 16.64
C ILE A 292 -11.37 20.22 16.10
N PRO A 293 -12.37 19.66 15.38
CA PRO A 293 -12.24 18.36 14.72
C PRO A 293 -11.11 18.42 13.68
N ALA A 294 -10.29 17.36 13.61
CA ALA A 294 -9.19 17.21 12.65
C ALA A 294 -9.70 17.00 11.22
#